data_d65a9cd5c0cb8c2f4c3f58728b06117b
#
_entry.id   d65a9cd5c0cb8c2f4c3f58728b06117b
#
_cell.length_a   1.000
_cell.length_b   1.000
_cell.length_c   1.000
_cell.angle_alpha   90.00
_cell.angle_beta   90.00
_cell.angle_gamma   90.00
#
_symmetry.space_group_name_H-M   'P 1'
#
loop_
_entity.id
_entity.type
_entity.pdbx_description
1 polymer ?
#
loop_
_entity_poly.entity_id
_entity_poly.type
_entity_poly.pdbx_seq_one_letter_code
_entity_poly.pdbx_strand_id
1 'polypeptide(L)'
;MINEQLTSSDTTIDELKRVSLRCVTSGHPAPNVTWRRENGAQLNLGLYGGKKMSSSVWDGAFLNISQVTRDDMGAYLCIASNGVPPSVSKRIVLQVNCKFYQIFPLYLSSFI
;
A
#
# COMPACT_ATOMS: atom_id res chain seq x y z
N MET A 1 2.03 11.67 -15.78
CA MET A 1 3.01 10.57 -15.92
C MET A 1 3.52 10.15 -14.55
N ILE A 2 3.65 8.86 -14.34
CA ILE A 2 4.22 8.32 -13.11
C ILE A 2 5.70 8.07 -13.34
N ASN A 3 6.54 8.60 -12.43
CA ASN A 3 7.97 8.37 -12.49
C ASN A 3 8.27 7.00 -11.87
N GLU A 4 8.57 6.02 -12.70
CA GLU A 4 8.78 4.63 -12.27
C GLU A 4 10.02 4.46 -11.38
N GLN A 5 11.03 5.28 -11.57
CA GLN A 5 12.28 5.17 -10.80
C GLN A 5 12.13 5.67 -9.37
N LEU A 6 11.33 6.73 -9.17
CA LEU A 6 11.12 7.34 -7.87
C LEU A 6 9.88 6.82 -7.16
N THR A 7 8.98 6.14 -7.88
CA THR A 7 7.78 5.53 -7.32
C THR A 7 8.13 4.16 -6.74
N SER A 8 7.49 3.81 -5.63
CA SER A 8 7.72 2.52 -4.99
C SER A 8 7.49 1.36 -5.97
N SER A 9 8.35 0.37 -5.89
CA SER A 9 8.15 -0.91 -6.55
C SER A 9 7.46 -1.87 -5.60
N ASP A 10 7.23 -3.11 -6.04
CA ASP A 10 6.69 -4.15 -5.17
C ASP A 10 7.56 -4.26 -3.93
N THR A 11 6.91 -4.31 -2.78
CA THR A 11 7.56 -4.13 -1.49
C THR A 11 7.23 -5.29 -0.57
N THR A 12 8.22 -5.76 0.17
CA THR A 12 8.06 -6.79 1.20
C THR A 12 8.37 -6.17 2.55
N ILE A 13 7.49 -6.39 3.53
CA ILE A 13 7.61 -5.82 4.86
C ILE A 13 7.19 -6.84 5.91
N ASP A 14 7.81 -6.80 7.07
CA ASP A 14 7.41 -7.64 8.21
C ASP A 14 6.15 -7.10 8.86
N GLU A 15 5.33 -8.01 9.37
CA GLU A 15 4.12 -7.66 10.10
C GLU A 15 4.44 -6.72 11.26
N LEU A 16 3.54 -5.78 11.52
CA LEU A 16 3.60 -4.75 12.57
C LEU A 16 4.64 -3.67 12.35
N LYS A 17 5.36 -3.70 11.27
CA LYS A 17 6.29 -2.63 10.89
C LYS A 17 5.56 -1.53 10.14
N ARG A 18 6.24 -0.40 9.99
CA ARG A 18 5.74 0.73 9.19
C ARG A 18 6.18 0.56 7.75
N VAL A 19 5.30 0.89 6.83
CA VAL A 19 5.64 1.00 5.43
C VAL A 19 5.11 2.30 4.87
N SER A 20 5.87 2.91 3.97
CA SER A 20 5.43 4.10 3.24
C SER A 20 5.58 3.83 1.76
N LEU A 21 4.46 3.84 1.05
CA LEU A 21 4.46 3.72 -0.40
C LEU A 21 4.44 5.13 -1.00
N ARG A 22 5.25 5.32 -2.03
CA ARG A 22 5.40 6.63 -2.66
C ARG A 22 5.05 6.52 -4.14
N CYS A 23 4.35 7.53 -4.63
CA CYS A 23 4.01 7.64 -6.04
C CYS A 23 4.41 9.03 -6.52
N VAL A 24 5.44 9.09 -7.36
CA VAL A 24 5.96 10.35 -7.90
C VAL A 24 5.40 10.56 -9.29
N THR A 25 4.79 11.73 -9.49
CA THR A 25 4.14 12.04 -10.75
C THR A 25 4.66 13.35 -11.33
N SER A 26 4.51 13.49 -12.63
CA SER A 26 4.79 14.74 -13.34
C SER A 26 3.73 14.93 -14.42
N GLY A 27 3.47 16.17 -14.74
CA GLY A 27 2.50 16.51 -15.78
C GLY A 27 2.11 17.97 -15.67
N HIS A 28 1.36 18.42 -16.67
CA HIS A 28 0.92 19.79 -16.72
C HIS A 28 -0.54 19.82 -17.19
N PRO A 29 -1.49 20.25 -16.34
CA PRO A 29 -1.32 20.63 -14.92
C PRO A 29 -0.79 19.49 -14.06
N ALA A 30 -0.29 19.83 -12.85
CA ALA A 30 0.26 18.85 -11.91
C ALA A 30 -0.81 17.83 -11.54
N PRO A 31 -0.50 16.52 -11.61
CA PRO A 31 -1.47 15.48 -11.30
C PRO A 31 -1.77 15.40 -9.80
N ASN A 32 -3.00 15.00 -9.49
CA ASN A 32 -3.38 14.53 -8.17
C ASN A 32 -3.17 13.03 -8.09
N VAL A 33 -2.71 12.55 -6.95
CA VAL A 33 -2.46 11.13 -6.72
C VAL A 33 -3.51 10.59 -5.76
N THR A 34 -4.15 9.50 -6.15
CA THR A 34 -5.12 8.79 -5.33
C THR A 34 -4.69 7.34 -5.20
N TRP A 35 -4.75 6.83 -3.98
CA TRP A 35 -4.44 5.44 -3.67
C TRP A 35 -5.72 4.68 -3.40
N ARG A 36 -5.79 3.43 -3.87
CA ARG A 36 -6.81 2.49 -3.47
C ARG A 36 -6.30 1.06 -3.59
N ARG A 37 -6.97 0.14 -2.94
CA ARG A 37 -6.66 -1.27 -3.10
C ARG A 37 -7.34 -1.82 -4.34
N GLU A 38 -6.63 -2.67 -5.06
CA GLU A 38 -7.14 -3.26 -6.30
C GLU A 38 -8.41 -4.07 -6.05
N ASN A 39 -8.50 -4.76 -4.92
CA ASN A 39 -9.65 -5.58 -4.56
C ASN A 39 -10.82 -4.81 -3.96
N GLY A 40 -10.71 -3.49 -3.85
CA GLY A 40 -11.75 -2.65 -3.26
C GLY A 40 -11.78 -2.63 -1.74
N ALA A 41 -10.86 -3.31 -1.08
CA ALA A 41 -10.78 -3.28 0.39
C ALA A 41 -10.35 -1.90 0.88
N GLN A 42 -10.56 -1.65 2.17
CA GLN A 42 -10.17 -0.38 2.76
C GLN A 42 -8.66 -0.32 3.01
N LEU A 43 -8.13 0.88 2.89
CA LEU A 43 -6.75 1.18 3.21
C LEU A 43 -6.59 1.30 4.72
N ASN A 44 -5.53 0.71 5.27
CA ASN A 44 -5.16 0.88 6.66
C ASN A 44 -4.35 2.17 6.78
N LEU A 45 -4.95 3.22 7.35
CA LEU A 45 -4.32 4.53 7.48
C LEU A 45 -3.63 4.72 8.82
N GLY A 46 -3.56 3.67 9.64
CA GLY A 46 -2.88 3.71 10.93
C GLY A 46 -3.76 4.20 12.06
N LEU A 47 -3.11 4.66 13.12
CA LEU A 47 -3.79 5.12 14.33
C LEU A 47 -3.70 6.64 14.44
N TYR A 48 -4.83 7.27 14.72
CA TYR A 48 -4.93 8.69 14.98
C TYR A 48 -5.71 8.89 16.26
N GLY A 49 -5.08 9.48 17.27
CA GLY A 49 -5.72 9.68 18.56
C GLY A 49 -6.18 8.39 19.23
N GLY A 50 -5.45 7.29 19.04
CA GLY A 50 -5.80 5.99 19.56
C GLY A 50 -6.85 5.22 18.78
N LYS A 51 -7.39 5.82 17.71
CA LYS A 51 -8.38 5.16 16.84
C LYS A 51 -7.74 4.67 15.56
N LYS A 52 -8.11 3.45 15.17
CA LYS A 52 -7.73 2.90 13.87
C LYS A 52 -8.52 3.60 12.77
N MET A 53 -7.79 4.16 11.80
CA MET A 53 -8.36 4.86 10.67
C MET A 53 -8.27 4.01 9.42
N SER A 54 -9.33 4.05 8.64
CA SER A 54 -9.37 3.36 7.35
C SER A 54 -10.24 4.12 6.38
N SER A 55 -9.99 3.95 5.08
CA SER A 55 -10.76 4.56 4.02
C SER A 55 -10.58 3.76 2.74
N SER A 56 -11.56 3.84 1.85
CA SER A 56 -11.44 3.18 0.56
C SER A 56 -10.46 3.89 -0.38
N VAL A 57 -10.20 5.18 -0.14
CA VAL A 57 -9.27 5.97 -0.95
C VAL A 57 -8.42 6.86 -0.04
N TRP A 58 -7.25 7.24 -0.55
CA TRP A 58 -6.37 8.20 0.11
C TRP A 58 -5.72 9.06 -0.96
N ASP A 59 -5.77 10.39 -0.76
CA ASP A 59 -5.15 11.34 -1.68
C ASP A 59 -3.81 11.80 -1.14
N GLY A 60 -2.79 11.79 -1.98
CA GLY A 60 -1.46 12.23 -1.64
C GLY A 60 -0.39 11.37 -2.27
N ALA A 61 0.83 11.91 -2.33
CA ALA A 61 1.96 11.20 -2.94
C ALA A 61 2.46 10.02 -2.10
N PHE A 62 2.16 10.03 -0.81
CA PHE A 62 2.60 9.00 0.14
C PHE A 62 1.41 8.32 0.78
N LEU A 63 1.45 6.99 0.80
CA LEU A 63 0.52 6.19 1.58
C LEU A 63 1.31 5.57 2.73
N ASN A 64 1.01 5.98 3.96
CA ASN A 64 1.70 5.53 5.16
C ASN A 64 0.83 4.56 5.93
N ILE A 65 1.37 3.37 6.18
CA ILE A 65 0.72 2.35 7.00
C ILE A 65 1.61 2.14 8.21
N SER A 66 1.13 2.51 9.40
CA SER A 66 1.97 2.53 10.60
C SER A 66 2.16 1.17 11.24
N GLN A 67 1.20 0.28 11.09
CA GLN A 67 1.28 -1.09 11.59
C GLN A 67 0.67 -2.02 10.55
N VAL A 68 1.54 -2.60 9.75
CA VAL A 68 1.12 -3.50 8.68
C VAL A 68 0.64 -4.81 9.26
N THR A 69 -0.50 -5.29 8.78
CA THR A 69 -1.03 -6.62 9.12
C THR A 69 -1.13 -7.46 7.87
N ARG A 70 -1.39 -8.75 8.04
CA ARG A 70 -1.59 -9.65 6.89
C ARG A 70 -2.75 -9.21 6.00
N ASP A 71 -3.74 -8.51 6.57
CA ASP A 71 -4.89 -8.01 5.80
C ASP A 71 -4.49 -6.89 4.85
N ASP A 72 -3.34 -6.27 5.06
CA ASP A 72 -2.82 -5.21 4.19
C ASP A 72 -2.09 -5.77 2.97
N MET A 73 -1.86 -7.05 2.91
CA MET A 73 -1.18 -7.72 1.79
C MET A 73 -2.02 -7.61 0.52
N GLY A 74 -1.35 -7.43 -0.61
CA GLY A 74 -2.00 -7.42 -1.91
C GLY A 74 -1.62 -6.22 -2.75
N ALA A 75 -2.41 -5.98 -3.79
CA ALA A 75 -2.11 -4.95 -4.76
C ALA A 75 -2.75 -3.62 -4.40
N TYR A 76 -1.95 -2.57 -4.50
CA TYR A 76 -2.35 -1.18 -4.33
C TYR A 76 -2.23 -0.48 -5.66
N LEU A 77 -3.16 0.41 -5.94
CA LEU A 77 -3.14 1.22 -7.16
C LEU A 77 -2.84 2.67 -6.78
N CYS A 78 -1.80 3.22 -7.40
CA CYS A 78 -1.52 4.64 -7.40
C CYS A 78 -2.09 5.19 -8.69
N ILE A 79 -3.05 6.11 -8.61
CA ILE A 79 -3.75 6.68 -9.76
C ILE A 79 -3.42 8.16 -9.85
N ALA A 80 -2.81 8.56 -10.96
CA ALA A 80 -2.47 9.95 -11.22
C ALA A 80 -3.42 10.53 -12.26
N SER A 81 -4.05 11.67 -11.92
CA SER A 81 -4.98 12.34 -12.81
C SER A 81 -4.83 13.85 -12.67
N ASN A 82 -4.81 14.55 -13.79
CA ASN A 82 -4.78 16.02 -13.81
C ASN A 82 -5.99 16.63 -14.50
N GLY A 83 -7.06 15.86 -14.65
CA GLY A 83 -8.25 16.31 -15.34
C GLY A 83 -8.18 16.22 -16.87
N VAL A 84 -7.00 15.85 -17.39
CA VAL A 84 -6.80 15.64 -18.84
C VAL A 84 -6.63 14.15 -19.07
N PRO A 85 -7.59 13.50 -19.76
CA PRO A 85 -7.47 12.05 -20.00
C PRO A 85 -6.29 11.73 -20.93
N PRO A 86 -5.78 10.48 -20.84
CA PRO A 86 -6.16 9.45 -19.89
C PRO A 86 -5.45 9.63 -18.55
N SER A 87 -6.08 9.15 -17.48
CA SER A 87 -5.38 8.99 -16.22
C SER A 87 -4.41 7.81 -16.32
N VAL A 88 -3.37 7.81 -15.49
CA VAL A 88 -2.38 6.73 -15.46
C VAL A 88 -2.35 6.12 -14.07
N SER A 89 -2.00 4.85 -14.00
CA SER A 89 -1.93 4.16 -12.73
C SER A 89 -0.74 3.22 -12.69
N LYS A 90 -0.27 2.94 -11.48
CA LYS A 90 0.75 1.93 -11.23
C LYS A 90 0.25 0.98 -10.15
N ARG A 91 0.44 -0.31 -10.38
CA ARG A 91 0.10 -1.38 -9.46
C ARG A 91 1.34 -1.71 -8.64
N ILE A 92 1.21 -1.63 -7.32
CA ILE A 92 2.29 -1.94 -6.39
C ILE A 92 1.81 -3.06 -5.49
N VAL A 93 2.52 -4.18 -5.46
CA VAL A 93 2.17 -5.32 -4.61
C VAL A 93 2.91 -5.20 -3.29
N LEU A 94 2.15 -5.23 -2.20
CA LEU A 94 2.69 -5.27 -0.84
C LEU A 94 2.64 -6.71 -0.35
N GLN A 95 3.82 -7.25 -0.05
CA GLN A 95 3.97 -8.57 0.54
C GLN A 95 4.23 -8.40 2.02
N VAL A 96 3.48 -9.09 2.85
CA VAL A 96 3.63 -8.99 4.31
C VAL A 96 4.14 -10.32 4.84
N ASN A 97 5.30 -10.28 5.51
CA ASN A 97 5.86 -11.44 6.18
C ASN A 97 5.25 -11.55 7.57
N CYS A 98 4.56 -12.66 7.83
CA CYS A 98 3.95 -12.91 9.13
C CYS A 98 4.92 -13.74 9.95
N LYS A 99 5.50 -13.15 10.98
CA LYS A 99 6.51 -13.82 11.81
C LYS A 99 5.99 -15.10 12.48
N PHE A 100 4.70 -15.15 12.73
CA PHE A 100 4.09 -16.36 13.29
C PHE A 100 4.28 -17.56 12.38
N TYR A 101 4.21 -17.37 11.08
CA TYR A 101 4.45 -18.46 10.15
C TYR A 101 5.88 -18.95 10.16
N GLN A 102 6.80 -18.07 10.48
CA GLN A 102 8.22 -18.42 10.56
C GLN A 102 8.54 -19.17 11.86
N ILE A 103 7.79 -18.89 12.91
CA ILE A 103 7.99 -19.53 14.21
C ILE A 103 7.24 -20.86 14.30
N PHE A 104 6.04 -20.91 13.74
CA PHE A 104 5.15 -22.05 13.87
C PHE A 104 5.25 -23.14 12.80
N PRO A 105 5.94 -23.00 11.68
CA PRO A 105 5.95 -24.06 10.69
C PRO A 105 6.37 -25.41 11.22
N LEU A 106 7.39 -25.43 12.09
CA LEU A 106 7.82 -26.67 12.74
C LEU A 106 6.77 -27.21 13.67
N TYR A 107 6.08 -26.32 14.33
CA TYR A 107 5.02 -26.66 15.26
C TYR A 107 3.84 -27.28 14.53
N LEU A 108 3.41 -26.62 13.47
CA LEU A 108 2.27 -27.08 12.67
C LEU A 108 2.59 -28.39 11.96
N SER A 109 3.80 -28.54 11.45
CA SER A 109 4.17 -29.76 10.78
C SER A 109 4.24 -30.96 11.72
N SER A 110 4.43 -30.72 13.02
CA SER A 110 4.41 -31.79 14.00
C SER A 110 3.00 -32.26 14.35
N PHE A 111 2.00 -31.45 14.05
CA PHE A 111 0.60 -31.80 14.26
C PHE A 111 -0.02 -32.50 13.05
N ILE A 112 0.65 -32.42 11.96
CA ILE A 112 0.18 -32.98 10.71
C ILE A 112 0.96 -34.23 10.39
#